data_bc11b82324a89efa1b13523b0f39b9b6
#
_entry.id   bc11b82324a89efa1b13523b0f39b9b6
#
_cell.length_a   1.000
_cell.length_b   1.000
_cell.length_c   1.000
_cell.angle_alpha   90.00
_cell.angle_beta   90.00
_cell.angle_gamma   90.00
#
_symmetry.space_group_name_H-M   'P 1'
#
loop_
_entity.id
_entity.type
_entity.pdbx_description
1 polymer ?
#
loop_
_entity_poly.entity_id
_entity_poly.type
_entity_poly.pdbx_seq_one_letter_code
_entity_poly.pdbx_strand_id
1 'polypeptide(L)'
;MTSTRAVHVPGKTNLPSKTNEKSETSRTNETSRTNETSRASRSKGSGTRPSGPALGAGRRTLRAVALAATVPYLVLKSAWLSGSRVGIPEGSPLLEPGMFLTLANAVTLAMDACVILLVLALTRPWGMRLPPWLLTVPAFVATGLLTPILTAFPAQLLIRAAGSGARAPAEGAVRPFLDSWVFTVVYTGFTVQGLALAGLFVPYARERWGRRWQGVQGRGLPSPTGVVAGAAAVCGVLVAGVHVYWALGGAGGMGVERAAARSAMTGVVSGVHAMCALAAAAGALLLARGGSRRVWWPLALTWTGSAAALCWGLWPLIASLGTQLDGGEHPSGTVRLIYAGQMITGVLAAAVLARFLTSRREA
;
A
#
# COMPACT_ATOMS: atom_id res chain seq x y z
N MET A 1 66.51 -27.23 11.79
CA MET A 1 66.46 -28.56 11.16
C MET A 1 65.32 -28.46 10.13
N THR A 2 65.69 -27.99 8.91
CA THR A 2 65.98 -28.76 7.70
C THR A 2 64.88 -29.79 7.39
N SER A 3 64.10 -29.66 6.34
CA SER A 3 64.46 -30.05 5.00
C SER A 3 63.41 -29.61 3.95
N THR A 4 63.90 -28.94 3.00
CA THR A 4 63.51 -28.68 1.63
C THR A 4 63.33 -29.98 0.85
N ARG A 5 62.34 -30.06 -0.04
CA ARG A 5 62.55 -30.73 -1.35
C ARG A 5 61.58 -30.23 -2.39
N ALA A 6 62.14 -29.59 -3.36
CA ALA A 6 61.62 -29.17 -4.65
C ALA A 6 61.80 -30.28 -5.69
N VAL A 7 61.29 -30.03 -6.90
CA VAL A 7 61.64 -30.57 -8.24
C VAL A 7 60.70 -31.67 -8.75
N HIS A 8 59.91 -31.42 -9.80
CA HIS A 8 60.35 -31.54 -11.19
C HIS A 8 59.24 -31.17 -12.21
N VAL A 9 59.58 -30.32 -13.17
CA VAL A 9 58.95 -30.18 -14.48
C VAL A 9 59.92 -30.86 -15.46
N PRO A 10 59.57 -31.52 -16.53
CA PRO A 10 59.29 -30.95 -17.82
C PRO A 10 58.27 -31.78 -18.64
N GLY A 11 57.83 -31.46 -19.80
CA GLY A 11 58.31 -30.81 -20.99
C GLY A 11 57.32 -30.93 -22.16
N LYS A 12 57.40 -29.97 -22.98
CA LYS A 12 57.15 -29.76 -24.40
C LYS A 12 56.81 -30.95 -25.31
N THR A 13 55.97 -30.69 -26.29
CA THR A 13 56.14 -30.75 -27.78
C THR A 13 54.82 -31.14 -28.42
N ASN A 14 54.30 -30.75 -29.54
CA ASN A 14 54.67 -30.00 -30.73
C ASN A 14 53.39 -29.84 -31.56
N LEU A 15 53.28 -28.73 -32.23
CA LEU A 15 52.44 -28.58 -33.44
C LEU A 15 53.03 -29.44 -34.60
N PRO A 16 52.24 -29.73 -35.67
CA PRO A 16 52.40 -28.90 -36.80
C PRO A 16 51.15 -28.53 -37.64
N SER A 17 51.28 -27.42 -38.29
CA SER A 17 50.56 -26.83 -39.39
C SER A 17 50.60 -27.65 -40.68
N LYS A 18 49.57 -27.48 -41.53
CA LYS A 18 49.67 -27.43 -43.04
C LYS A 18 48.26 -27.12 -43.56
N THR A 19 48.02 -25.97 -44.10
CA THR A 19 48.20 -25.50 -45.54
C THR A 19 47.34 -26.19 -46.58
N ASN A 20 46.52 -25.36 -47.19
CA ASN A 20 46.13 -25.21 -48.60
C ASN A 20 45.26 -26.28 -49.26
N GLU A 21 44.17 -25.89 -49.91
CA GLU A 21 44.21 -25.68 -51.35
C GLU A 21 42.89 -25.03 -51.85
N LYS A 22 43.09 -24.12 -52.78
CA LYS A 22 42.17 -23.50 -53.72
C LYS A 22 41.47 -24.50 -54.61
N SER A 23 40.25 -24.27 -54.97
CA SER A 23 39.83 -24.47 -56.35
C SER A 23 38.69 -23.54 -56.76
N GLU A 24 39.02 -22.64 -57.67
CA GLU A 24 38.12 -21.92 -58.54
C GLU A 24 37.39 -22.88 -59.46
N THR A 25 36.14 -22.65 -59.76
CA THR A 25 35.61 -22.76 -61.10
C THR A 25 34.44 -21.86 -61.35
N SER A 26 34.68 -20.90 -62.19
CA SER A 26 33.79 -19.99 -62.88
C SER A 26 32.91 -20.76 -63.91
N ARG A 27 31.67 -20.32 -64.11
CA ARG A 27 31.00 -20.25 -65.46
C ARG A 27 29.61 -19.61 -65.28
N THR A 28 29.52 -18.36 -65.67
CA THR A 28 28.72 -17.73 -66.75
C THR A 28 27.60 -18.58 -67.37
N ASN A 29 26.39 -17.99 -67.36
CA ASN A 29 25.61 -17.64 -68.58
C ASN A 29 24.28 -17.05 -68.09
N GLU A 30 24.00 -15.81 -68.35
CA GLU A 30 23.34 -15.18 -69.51
C GLU A 30 21.82 -15.29 -69.55
N THR A 31 21.18 -14.17 -69.39
CA THR A 31 20.12 -13.58 -70.17
C THR A 31 18.74 -14.28 -70.22
N SER A 32 17.75 -13.64 -69.65
CA SER A 32 16.56 -13.29 -70.44
C SER A 32 15.77 -12.18 -69.78
N ARG A 33 15.64 -11.08 -70.46
CA ARG A 33 14.69 -9.99 -70.29
C ARG A 33 13.28 -10.52 -70.50
N THR A 34 12.38 -10.21 -69.58
CA THR A 34 11.00 -9.87 -69.97
C THR A 34 10.47 -8.83 -69.05
N ASN A 35 10.23 -7.68 -69.63
CA ASN A 35 9.40 -6.59 -69.11
C ASN A 35 7.99 -7.09 -68.93
N GLU A 36 7.44 -6.90 -67.73
CA GLU A 36 6.01 -6.68 -67.59
C GLU A 36 5.74 -5.64 -66.52
N THR A 37 5.33 -4.53 -67.04
CA THR A 37 4.66 -3.42 -66.37
C THR A 37 3.43 -3.93 -65.64
N SER A 38 3.45 -3.91 -64.32
CA SER A 38 2.23 -4.03 -63.52
C SER A 38 2.14 -2.88 -62.55
N ARG A 39 1.26 -1.99 -62.93
CA ARG A 39 0.51 -0.98 -62.21
C ARG A 39 0.77 -0.95 -60.72
N ALA A 40 1.36 0.15 -60.28
CA ALA A 40 1.33 0.62 -58.92
C ALA A 40 -0.13 0.83 -58.43
N SER A 41 -0.65 -0.15 -57.72
CA SER A 41 -1.77 0.09 -56.80
C SER A 41 -1.24 0.82 -55.58
N ARG A 42 -1.36 2.12 -55.59
CA ARG A 42 -1.25 2.99 -54.41
C ARG A 42 -2.36 2.62 -53.42
N SER A 43 -2.19 1.57 -52.65
CA SER A 43 -2.94 1.37 -51.41
C SER A 43 -2.53 2.49 -50.46
N LYS A 44 -3.39 3.47 -50.32
CA LYS A 44 -3.40 4.39 -49.15
C LYS A 44 -3.53 3.51 -47.91
N GLY A 45 -2.43 3.04 -47.37
CA GLY A 45 -2.36 2.50 -46.02
C GLY A 45 -2.67 3.64 -45.08
N SER A 46 -3.92 3.70 -44.65
CA SER A 46 -4.34 4.40 -43.45
C SER A 46 -3.40 3.93 -42.35
N GLY A 47 -2.48 4.79 -41.98
CA GLY A 47 -1.58 4.58 -40.84
C GLY A 47 -2.37 4.53 -39.54
N THR A 48 -2.95 3.40 -39.26
CA THR A 48 -3.37 3.04 -37.91
C THR A 48 -2.11 3.04 -37.05
N ARG A 49 -1.91 4.13 -36.31
CA ARG A 49 -0.95 4.14 -35.20
C ARG A 49 -1.18 2.86 -34.41
N PRO A 50 -0.13 2.07 -34.11
CA PRO A 50 -0.32 0.91 -33.25
C PRO A 50 -0.88 1.40 -31.94
N SER A 51 -2.15 1.18 -31.70
CA SER A 51 -2.79 1.35 -30.41
C SER A 51 -2.04 0.40 -29.49
N GLY A 52 -1.33 0.95 -28.51
CA GLY A 52 -0.67 0.16 -27.47
C GLY A 52 -1.66 -0.86 -26.90
N PRO A 53 -1.20 -1.96 -26.31
CA PRO A 53 -2.05 -3.06 -25.89
C PRO A 53 -3.21 -2.54 -25.06
N ALA A 54 -4.43 -2.73 -25.57
CA ALA A 54 -5.64 -2.29 -24.90
C ALA A 54 -5.70 -2.96 -23.53
N LEU A 55 -5.97 -2.18 -22.48
CA LEU A 55 -6.20 -2.72 -21.15
C LEU A 55 -7.19 -3.89 -21.22
N GLY A 56 -6.88 -5.02 -20.61
CA GLY A 56 -7.81 -6.14 -20.48
C GLY A 56 -9.13 -5.68 -19.86
N ALA A 57 -10.24 -6.33 -20.21
CA ALA A 57 -11.58 -5.94 -19.75
C ALA A 57 -11.65 -5.79 -18.22
N GLY A 58 -11.06 -6.72 -17.46
CA GLY A 58 -11.03 -6.66 -15.99
C GLY A 58 -10.32 -5.40 -15.44
N ARG A 59 -9.19 -4.99 -16.02
CA ARG A 59 -8.48 -3.77 -15.58
C ARG A 59 -9.30 -2.50 -15.91
N ARG A 60 -10.06 -2.50 -17.01
CA ARG A 60 -10.97 -1.40 -17.35
C ARG A 60 -12.11 -1.29 -16.34
N THR A 61 -12.72 -2.42 -15.99
CA THR A 61 -13.79 -2.48 -14.98
C THR A 61 -13.27 -2.02 -13.62
N LEU A 62 -12.14 -2.56 -13.13
CA LEU A 62 -11.56 -2.16 -11.85
C LEU A 62 -11.22 -0.66 -11.82
N ARG A 63 -10.73 -0.10 -12.93
CA ARG A 63 -10.51 1.35 -13.04
C ARG A 63 -11.82 2.14 -12.91
N ALA A 64 -12.85 1.73 -13.64
CA ALA A 64 -14.15 2.40 -13.58
C ALA A 64 -14.76 2.33 -12.18
N VAL A 65 -14.68 1.15 -11.53
CA VAL A 65 -15.17 0.94 -10.15
C VAL A 65 -14.39 1.78 -9.16
N ALA A 66 -13.05 1.81 -9.25
CA ALA A 66 -12.23 2.62 -8.35
C ALA A 66 -12.55 4.12 -8.47
N LEU A 67 -12.72 4.64 -9.70
CA LEU A 67 -13.08 6.03 -9.93
C LEU A 67 -14.51 6.34 -9.50
N ALA A 68 -15.48 5.47 -9.78
CA ALA A 68 -16.85 5.66 -9.34
C ALA A 68 -16.99 5.67 -7.82
N ALA A 69 -16.23 4.82 -7.12
CA ALA A 69 -16.24 4.73 -5.66
C ALA A 69 -15.69 5.99 -4.96
N THR A 70 -14.91 6.85 -5.64
CA THR A 70 -14.47 8.14 -5.08
C THR A 70 -15.57 9.21 -5.12
N VAL A 71 -16.51 9.11 -6.06
CA VAL A 71 -17.49 10.17 -6.37
C VAL A 71 -18.33 10.56 -5.15
N PRO A 72 -18.96 9.63 -4.39
CA PRO A 72 -19.82 10.01 -3.27
C PRO A 72 -19.09 10.85 -2.23
N TYR A 73 -17.85 10.47 -1.90
CA TYR A 73 -17.06 11.20 -0.91
C TYR A 73 -16.61 12.58 -1.41
N LEU A 74 -16.17 12.66 -2.67
CA LEU A 74 -15.84 13.93 -3.31
C LEU A 74 -17.03 14.89 -3.33
N VAL A 75 -18.23 14.41 -3.68
CA VAL A 75 -19.45 15.23 -3.70
C VAL A 75 -19.76 15.74 -2.29
N LEU A 76 -19.74 14.88 -1.26
CA LEU A 76 -19.96 15.30 0.12
C LEU A 76 -18.94 16.34 0.58
N LYS A 77 -17.65 16.10 0.33
CA LYS A 77 -16.58 17.04 0.68
C LYS A 77 -16.72 18.40 -0.01
N SER A 78 -17.02 18.38 -1.29
CA SER A 78 -17.24 19.61 -2.07
C SER A 78 -18.45 20.38 -1.54
N ALA A 79 -19.54 19.67 -1.20
CA ALA A 79 -20.72 20.28 -0.60
C ALA A 79 -20.39 20.90 0.77
N TRP A 80 -19.67 20.23 1.63
CA TRP A 80 -19.27 20.77 2.94
C TRP A 80 -18.34 21.98 2.83
N LEU A 81 -17.38 21.95 1.91
CA LEU A 81 -16.49 23.08 1.64
C LEU A 81 -17.25 24.28 1.06
N SER A 82 -18.35 24.06 0.34
CA SER A 82 -19.24 25.14 -0.15
C SER A 82 -20.29 25.60 0.87
N GLY A 83 -20.21 25.12 2.14
CA GLY A 83 -21.09 25.54 3.21
C GLY A 83 -22.37 24.70 3.39
N SER A 84 -22.52 23.59 2.65
CA SER A 84 -23.66 22.68 2.83
C SER A 84 -23.56 21.93 4.16
N ARG A 85 -24.70 21.69 4.80
CA ARG A 85 -24.82 20.92 6.04
C ARG A 85 -25.38 19.51 5.83
N VAL A 86 -25.41 19.01 4.60
CA VAL A 86 -25.98 17.71 4.28
C VAL A 86 -25.24 16.60 5.06
N GLY A 87 -25.96 15.81 5.81
CA GLY A 87 -25.43 14.71 6.62
C GLY A 87 -24.67 15.14 7.87
N ILE A 88 -24.76 16.42 8.25
CA ILE A 88 -24.21 16.94 9.49
C ILE A 88 -25.39 17.26 10.42
N PRO A 89 -25.58 16.52 11.53
CA PRO A 89 -26.69 16.74 12.44
C PRO A 89 -26.54 18.07 13.20
N GLU A 90 -27.68 18.64 13.63
CA GLU A 90 -27.68 19.85 14.44
C GLU A 90 -26.89 19.64 15.73
N GLY A 91 -26.05 20.62 16.08
CA GLY A 91 -25.17 20.56 17.26
C GLY A 91 -23.91 19.68 17.07
N SER A 92 -23.62 19.24 15.87
CA SER A 92 -22.34 18.58 15.57
C SER A 92 -21.17 19.55 15.70
N PRO A 93 -20.01 19.12 16.26
CA PRO A 93 -18.78 19.93 16.27
C PRO A 93 -18.29 20.35 14.87
N LEU A 94 -18.75 19.67 13.81
CA LEU A 94 -18.44 20.03 12.41
C LEU A 94 -19.12 21.35 11.96
N LEU A 95 -20.12 21.83 12.67
CA LEU A 95 -20.79 23.09 12.38
C LEU A 95 -20.07 24.30 13.00
N GLU A 96 -19.14 24.06 13.92
CA GLU A 96 -18.32 25.11 14.53
C GLU A 96 -17.21 25.51 13.56
N PRO A 97 -17.05 26.82 13.27
CA PRO A 97 -16.00 27.29 12.39
C PRO A 97 -14.64 27.06 13.04
N GLY A 98 -13.84 26.12 12.48
CA GLY A 98 -12.48 25.83 12.93
C GLY A 98 -11.52 25.78 11.74
N MET A 99 -10.35 26.38 11.89
CA MET A 99 -9.32 26.35 10.86
C MET A 99 -8.80 24.92 10.64
N PHE A 100 -8.70 24.15 11.72
CA PHE A 100 -8.26 22.75 11.66
C PHE A 100 -9.21 21.88 10.82
N LEU A 101 -10.52 22.04 11.00
CA LEU A 101 -11.51 21.28 10.25
C LEU A 101 -11.48 21.61 8.74
N THR A 102 -11.36 22.90 8.40
CA THR A 102 -11.22 23.35 7.00
C THR A 102 -9.96 22.75 6.38
N LEU A 103 -8.83 22.79 7.08
CA LEU A 103 -7.57 22.20 6.62
C LEU A 103 -7.68 20.67 6.47
N ALA A 104 -8.29 19.99 7.44
CA ALA A 104 -8.50 18.54 7.38
C ALA A 104 -9.37 18.14 6.18
N ASN A 105 -10.42 18.91 5.87
CA ASN A 105 -11.24 18.70 4.68
C ASN A 105 -10.45 18.92 3.39
N ALA A 106 -9.63 19.98 3.31
CA ALA A 106 -8.78 20.25 2.14
C ALA A 106 -7.73 19.15 1.93
N VAL A 107 -7.08 18.69 3.02
CA VAL A 107 -6.09 17.60 2.96
C VAL A 107 -6.74 16.30 2.48
N THR A 108 -7.91 15.94 3.03
CA THR A 108 -8.60 14.70 2.61
C THR A 108 -9.09 14.79 1.16
N LEU A 109 -9.52 15.96 0.69
CA LEU A 109 -9.85 16.18 -0.72
C LEU A 109 -8.63 16.02 -1.63
N ALA A 110 -7.47 16.56 -1.23
CA ALA A 110 -6.21 16.38 -1.95
C ALA A 110 -5.79 14.89 -1.98
N MET A 111 -6.01 14.15 -0.89
CA MET A 111 -5.75 12.71 -0.85
C MET A 111 -6.63 11.93 -1.83
N ASP A 112 -7.90 12.29 -1.99
CA ASP A 112 -8.80 11.68 -3.00
C ASP A 112 -8.33 11.99 -4.42
N ALA A 113 -7.87 13.21 -4.69
CA ALA A 113 -7.24 13.55 -5.96
C ALA A 113 -5.99 12.69 -6.23
N CYS A 114 -5.16 12.46 -5.20
CA CYS A 114 -4.02 11.55 -5.30
C CYS A 114 -4.44 10.10 -5.60
N VAL A 115 -5.55 9.64 -5.04
CA VAL A 115 -6.09 8.30 -5.35
C VAL A 115 -6.54 8.21 -6.81
N ILE A 116 -7.22 9.22 -7.34
CA ILE A 116 -7.59 9.29 -8.76
C ILE A 116 -6.33 9.23 -9.64
N LEU A 117 -5.32 10.03 -9.34
CA LEU A 117 -4.04 10.00 -10.05
C LEU A 117 -3.35 8.64 -9.96
N LEU A 118 -3.39 7.99 -8.79
CA LEU A 118 -2.86 6.66 -8.58
C LEU A 118 -3.58 5.62 -9.46
N VAL A 119 -4.93 5.63 -9.49
CA VAL A 119 -5.73 4.75 -10.37
C VAL A 119 -5.36 4.93 -11.84
N LEU A 120 -5.20 6.18 -12.27
CA LEU A 120 -4.77 6.50 -13.64
C LEU A 120 -3.34 6.01 -13.90
N ALA A 121 -2.41 6.24 -12.98
CA ALA A 121 -1.03 5.80 -13.11
C ALA A 121 -0.90 4.26 -13.17
N LEU A 122 -1.72 3.52 -12.40
CA LEU A 122 -1.74 2.06 -12.42
C LEU A 122 -2.35 1.47 -13.71
N THR A 123 -3.12 2.27 -14.46
CA THR A 123 -3.88 1.79 -15.63
C THR A 123 -3.46 2.41 -16.96
N ARG A 124 -2.64 3.44 -16.96
CA ARG A 124 -2.17 4.12 -18.17
C ARG A 124 -0.69 3.79 -18.47
N PRO A 125 -0.28 3.78 -19.75
CA PRO A 125 1.10 3.45 -20.13
C PRO A 125 2.16 4.37 -19.53
N TRP A 126 1.82 5.66 -19.30
CA TRP A 126 2.73 6.62 -18.70
C TRP A 126 3.10 6.29 -17.25
N GLY A 127 2.24 5.55 -16.53
CA GLY A 127 2.50 5.13 -15.16
C GLY A 127 3.76 4.25 -15.04
N MET A 128 4.08 3.45 -16.06
CA MET A 128 5.30 2.65 -16.09
C MET A 128 6.59 3.49 -16.20
N ARG A 129 6.48 4.74 -16.68
CA ARG A 129 7.60 5.69 -16.83
C ARG A 129 7.86 6.53 -15.58
N LEU A 130 6.91 6.58 -14.66
CA LEU A 130 7.05 7.34 -13.41
C LEU A 130 8.18 6.76 -12.54
N PRO A 131 8.89 7.60 -11.79
CA PRO A 131 9.86 7.11 -10.81
C PRO A 131 9.15 6.23 -9.76
N PRO A 132 9.77 5.13 -9.31
CA PRO A 132 9.13 4.15 -8.42
C PRO A 132 8.52 4.76 -7.15
N TRP A 133 9.19 5.72 -6.54
CA TRP A 133 8.75 6.34 -5.28
C TRP A 133 7.43 7.10 -5.42
N LEU A 134 7.20 7.73 -6.59
CA LEU A 134 5.97 8.50 -6.87
C LEU A 134 4.71 7.61 -6.90
N LEU A 135 4.86 6.32 -7.12
CA LEU A 135 3.77 5.34 -7.05
C LEU A 135 3.76 4.58 -5.73
N THR A 136 4.96 4.26 -5.21
CA THR A 136 5.09 3.45 -4.00
C THR A 136 4.58 4.19 -2.77
N VAL A 137 4.89 5.49 -2.64
CA VAL A 137 4.45 6.29 -1.48
C VAL A 137 2.93 6.46 -1.44
N PRO A 138 2.24 6.94 -2.51
CA PRO A 138 0.78 7.02 -2.49
C PRO A 138 0.10 5.65 -2.33
N ALA A 139 0.64 4.58 -2.93
CA ALA A 139 0.12 3.24 -2.76
C ALA A 139 0.28 2.73 -1.32
N PHE A 140 1.40 3.04 -0.67
CA PHE A 140 1.64 2.71 0.73
C PHE A 140 0.65 3.44 1.65
N VAL A 141 0.47 4.75 1.47
CA VAL A 141 -0.49 5.54 2.23
C VAL A 141 -1.93 5.05 2.00
N ALA A 142 -2.32 4.82 0.74
CA ALA A 142 -3.65 4.28 0.41
C ALA A 142 -3.86 2.90 1.06
N THR A 143 -2.86 2.00 1.01
CA THR A 143 -2.93 0.71 1.71
C THR A 143 -3.11 0.93 3.21
N GLY A 144 -2.34 1.83 3.80
CA GLY A 144 -2.38 2.11 5.24
C GLY A 144 -3.74 2.60 5.72
N LEU A 145 -4.32 3.56 5.02
CA LEU A 145 -5.61 4.14 5.38
C LEU A 145 -6.78 3.19 5.12
N LEU A 146 -6.74 2.47 3.99
CA LEU A 146 -7.86 1.61 3.58
C LEU A 146 -7.86 0.25 4.26
N THR A 147 -6.72 -0.32 4.66
CA THR A 147 -6.67 -1.68 5.26
C THR A 147 -7.54 -1.82 6.51
N PRO A 148 -7.47 -0.93 7.53
CA PRO A 148 -8.36 -1.03 8.68
C PRO A 148 -9.84 -0.85 8.32
N ILE A 149 -10.16 -0.01 7.34
CA ILE A 149 -11.53 0.19 6.87
C ILE A 149 -12.05 -1.09 6.19
N LEU A 150 -11.27 -1.69 5.29
CA LEU A 150 -11.62 -2.91 4.58
C LEU A 150 -11.85 -4.11 5.52
N THR A 151 -11.25 -4.09 6.70
CA THR A 151 -11.38 -5.17 7.68
C THR A 151 -12.44 -4.86 8.74
N ALA A 152 -12.44 -3.64 9.30
CA ALA A 152 -13.35 -3.27 10.38
C ALA A 152 -14.79 -3.05 9.89
N PHE A 153 -15.00 -2.36 8.78
CA PHE A 153 -16.34 -2.02 8.32
C PHE A 153 -17.20 -3.26 7.96
N PRO A 154 -16.73 -4.23 7.16
CA PRO A 154 -17.48 -5.46 6.93
C PRO A 154 -17.71 -6.25 8.22
N ALA A 155 -16.75 -6.32 9.14
CA ALA A 155 -16.92 -6.97 10.43
C ALA A 155 -18.00 -6.31 11.28
N GLN A 156 -18.05 -4.97 11.29
CA GLN A 156 -19.11 -4.21 11.95
C GLN A 156 -20.48 -4.47 11.34
N LEU A 157 -20.58 -4.57 10.02
CA LEU A 157 -21.85 -4.93 9.34
C LEU A 157 -22.32 -6.32 9.73
N LEU A 158 -21.42 -7.30 9.81
CA LEU A 158 -21.75 -8.66 10.26
C LEU A 158 -22.26 -8.68 11.70
N ILE A 159 -21.62 -7.95 12.60
CA ILE A 159 -22.05 -7.84 14.02
C ILE A 159 -23.44 -7.18 14.12
N ARG A 160 -23.69 -6.14 13.34
CA ARG A 160 -25.03 -5.53 13.27
C ARG A 160 -26.08 -6.51 12.75
N ALA A 161 -25.77 -7.24 11.69
CA ALA A 161 -26.68 -8.24 11.12
C ALA A 161 -26.97 -9.40 12.09
N ALA A 162 -26.02 -9.76 12.95
CA ALA A 162 -26.17 -10.76 14.01
C ALA A 162 -26.95 -10.24 15.25
N GLY A 163 -27.47 -9.00 15.22
CA GLY A 163 -28.24 -8.41 16.31
C GLY A 163 -27.44 -7.97 17.55
N SER A 164 -26.10 -8.17 17.53
CA SER A 164 -25.24 -7.87 18.67
C SER A 164 -24.85 -6.38 18.79
N GLY A 165 -25.25 -5.55 17.82
CA GLY A 165 -24.90 -4.13 17.75
C GLY A 165 -25.95 -3.15 18.23
N ALA A 166 -27.10 -3.63 18.70
CA ALA A 166 -28.28 -2.82 18.97
C ALA A 166 -28.34 -2.25 20.42
N ARG A 167 -27.21 -2.00 21.06
CA ARG A 167 -27.26 -1.21 22.28
C ARG A 167 -27.44 0.25 21.88
N ALA A 168 -28.64 0.79 22.07
CA ALA A 168 -28.89 2.20 21.91
C ALA A 168 -27.84 3.01 22.69
N PRO A 169 -27.29 4.10 22.12
CA PRO A 169 -26.43 4.99 22.88
C PRO A 169 -27.18 5.38 24.17
N ALA A 170 -26.50 5.35 25.32
CA ALA A 170 -27.05 5.85 26.54
C ALA A 170 -27.54 7.30 26.33
N GLU A 171 -28.71 7.67 26.81
CA GLU A 171 -29.20 9.06 26.82
C GLU A 171 -28.10 9.95 27.39
N GLY A 172 -27.61 10.90 26.59
CA GLY A 172 -26.43 11.71 26.92
C GLY A 172 -25.10 11.32 26.23
N ALA A 173 -25.12 10.25 25.44
CA ALA A 173 -23.94 9.89 24.66
C ALA A 173 -23.62 10.97 23.61
N VAL A 174 -22.30 11.20 23.44
CA VAL A 174 -21.65 12.10 22.49
C VAL A 174 -22.47 12.36 21.23
N ARG A 175 -22.78 13.64 20.97
CA ARG A 175 -23.53 14.07 19.78
C ARG A 175 -22.90 13.45 18.53
N PRO A 176 -23.72 12.85 17.65
CA PRO A 176 -23.18 12.18 16.46
C PRO A 176 -22.46 13.20 15.57
N PHE A 177 -21.23 12.88 15.20
CA PHE A 177 -20.38 13.72 14.38
C PHE A 177 -20.95 13.91 12.95
N LEU A 178 -21.54 12.84 12.40
CA LEU A 178 -22.21 12.77 11.10
C LEU A 178 -23.41 11.83 11.21
N ASP A 179 -24.35 11.99 10.30
CA ASP A 179 -25.49 11.07 10.16
C ASP A 179 -25.02 9.65 9.80
N SER A 180 -25.72 8.64 10.30
CA SER A 180 -25.35 7.22 10.09
C SER A 180 -25.28 6.80 8.62
N TRP A 181 -26.13 7.40 7.75
CA TRP A 181 -26.13 7.12 6.33
C TRP A 181 -24.85 7.61 5.66
N VAL A 182 -24.28 8.75 6.11
CA VAL A 182 -23.01 9.29 5.57
C VAL A 182 -21.87 8.30 5.83
N PHE A 183 -21.76 7.78 7.05
CA PHE A 183 -20.78 6.74 7.36
C PHE A 183 -20.94 5.52 6.46
N THR A 184 -22.18 5.05 6.27
CA THR A 184 -22.45 3.88 5.43
C THR A 184 -22.02 4.11 3.99
N VAL A 185 -22.38 5.25 3.41
CA VAL A 185 -22.02 5.62 2.03
C VAL A 185 -20.50 5.73 1.86
N VAL A 186 -19.85 6.48 2.76
CA VAL A 186 -18.41 6.75 2.69
C VAL A 186 -17.58 5.48 2.90
N TYR A 187 -17.88 4.68 3.93
CA TYR A 187 -17.12 3.46 4.22
C TYR A 187 -17.38 2.34 3.20
N THR A 188 -18.60 2.27 2.62
CA THR A 188 -18.86 1.40 1.47
C THR A 188 -18.01 1.83 0.28
N GLY A 189 -17.99 3.13 -0.03
CA GLY A 189 -17.15 3.70 -1.08
C GLY A 189 -15.67 3.35 -0.89
N PHE A 190 -15.13 3.57 0.30
CA PHE A 190 -13.73 3.24 0.63
C PHE A 190 -13.44 1.74 0.55
N THR A 191 -14.40 0.89 0.94
CA THR A 191 -14.25 -0.56 0.84
C THR A 191 -14.16 -1.00 -0.64
N VAL A 192 -15.09 -0.55 -1.47
CA VAL A 192 -15.09 -0.83 -2.91
C VAL A 192 -13.82 -0.26 -3.58
N GLN A 193 -13.46 0.97 -3.26
CA GLN A 193 -12.25 1.64 -3.77
C GLN A 193 -10.97 0.88 -3.39
N GLY A 194 -10.85 0.47 -2.13
CA GLY A 194 -9.69 -0.27 -1.64
C GLY A 194 -9.52 -1.62 -2.31
N LEU A 195 -10.61 -2.38 -2.49
CA LEU A 195 -10.59 -3.65 -3.23
C LEU A 195 -10.21 -3.45 -4.69
N ALA A 196 -10.78 -2.45 -5.35
CA ALA A 196 -10.45 -2.14 -6.74
C ALA A 196 -8.99 -1.68 -6.90
N LEU A 197 -8.50 -0.82 -5.99
CA LEU A 197 -7.09 -0.42 -5.95
C LEU A 197 -6.15 -1.59 -5.73
N ALA A 198 -6.45 -2.49 -4.80
CA ALA A 198 -5.65 -3.71 -4.58
C ALA A 198 -5.62 -4.59 -5.85
N GLY A 199 -6.78 -4.74 -6.52
CA GLY A 199 -6.90 -5.47 -7.78
C GLY A 199 -6.11 -4.84 -8.94
N LEU A 200 -5.91 -3.51 -8.94
CA LEU A 200 -5.07 -2.80 -9.91
C LEU A 200 -3.58 -2.81 -9.51
N PHE A 201 -3.29 -2.60 -8.23
CA PHE A 201 -1.93 -2.47 -7.73
C PHE A 201 -1.15 -3.79 -7.77
N VAL A 202 -1.77 -4.91 -7.35
CA VAL A 202 -1.06 -6.20 -7.28
C VAL A 202 -0.53 -6.67 -8.65
N PRO A 203 -1.32 -6.69 -9.74
CA PRO A 203 -0.80 -7.02 -11.06
C PRO A 203 0.25 -6.03 -11.55
N TYR A 204 0.02 -4.72 -11.38
CA TYR A 204 0.97 -3.69 -11.75
C TYR A 204 2.31 -3.87 -11.03
N ALA A 205 2.29 -4.10 -9.73
CA ALA A 205 3.47 -4.29 -8.92
C ALA A 205 4.21 -5.60 -9.29
N ARG A 206 3.47 -6.67 -9.66
CA ARG A 206 4.06 -7.91 -10.20
C ARG A 206 4.74 -7.68 -11.56
N GLU A 207 4.14 -6.94 -12.45
CA GLU A 207 4.73 -6.59 -13.75
C GLU A 207 6.02 -5.77 -13.57
N ARG A 208 5.99 -4.78 -12.69
CA ARG A 208 7.07 -3.81 -12.52
C ARG A 208 8.21 -4.29 -11.61
N TRP A 209 7.88 -5.00 -10.54
CA TRP A 209 8.83 -5.38 -9.48
C TRP A 209 8.80 -6.89 -9.18
N GLY A 210 8.10 -7.69 -9.96
CA GLY A 210 7.84 -9.11 -9.66
C GLY A 210 9.09 -9.94 -9.41
N ARG A 211 10.20 -9.64 -10.09
CA ARG A 211 11.48 -10.33 -9.85
C ARG A 211 11.97 -10.23 -8.39
N ARG A 212 11.66 -9.12 -7.68
CA ARG A 212 12.06 -8.90 -6.29
C ARG A 212 11.21 -9.67 -5.28
N TRP A 213 10.03 -10.13 -5.71
CA TRP A 213 9.07 -10.84 -4.86
C TRP A 213 9.11 -12.35 -5.09
N GLN A 214 9.86 -12.80 -6.09
CA GLN A 214 10.03 -14.22 -6.42
C GLN A 214 11.13 -14.83 -5.56
N GLY A 215 11.03 -16.15 -5.37
CA GLY A 215 12.01 -16.93 -4.63
C GLY A 215 11.81 -16.94 -3.12
N VAL A 216 12.85 -17.37 -2.42
CA VAL A 216 12.91 -17.44 -0.96
C VAL A 216 13.64 -16.24 -0.39
N GLN A 217 13.44 -15.99 0.92
CA GLN A 217 14.05 -14.84 1.59
C GLN A 217 15.58 -14.86 1.59
N GLY A 218 16.20 -16.04 1.73
CA GLY A 218 17.65 -16.18 1.80
C GLY A 218 18.21 -15.78 3.18
N ARG A 219 19.43 -15.23 3.19
CA ARG A 219 20.10 -14.81 4.42
C ARG A 219 19.38 -13.66 5.10
N GLY A 220 19.46 -13.60 6.44
CA GLY A 220 18.96 -12.47 7.21
C GLY A 220 19.63 -11.15 6.84
N LEU A 221 18.96 -10.05 7.13
CA LEU A 221 19.51 -8.72 6.90
C LEU A 221 20.65 -8.42 7.89
N PRO A 222 21.70 -7.70 7.46
CA PRO A 222 22.82 -7.35 8.33
C PRO A 222 22.39 -6.41 9.47
N SER A 223 23.14 -6.42 10.57
CA SER A 223 23.02 -5.43 11.63
C SER A 223 23.22 -4.02 11.06
N PRO A 224 22.48 -2.97 11.48
CA PRO A 224 21.58 -2.95 12.65
C PRO A 224 20.10 -3.31 12.36
N THR A 225 19.74 -3.83 11.17
CA THR A 225 18.34 -4.04 10.76
C THR A 225 17.61 -5.02 11.69
N GLY A 226 18.31 -6.02 12.24
CA GLY A 226 17.75 -6.94 13.24
C GLY A 226 17.30 -6.23 14.52
N VAL A 227 18.09 -5.24 14.98
CA VAL A 227 17.75 -4.43 16.16
C VAL A 227 16.51 -3.57 15.90
N VAL A 228 16.43 -2.94 14.71
CA VAL A 228 15.27 -2.15 14.30
C VAL A 228 14.02 -3.02 14.22
N ALA A 229 14.12 -4.24 13.67
CA ALA A 229 13.01 -5.19 13.64
C ALA A 229 12.60 -5.64 15.04
N GLY A 230 13.56 -5.84 15.95
CA GLY A 230 13.29 -6.13 17.37
C GLY A 230 12.55 -4.99 18.06
N ALA A 231 12.99 -3.76 17.86
CA ALA A 231 12.31 -2.56 18.39
C ALA A 231 10.89 -2.42 17.83
N ALA A 232 10.70 -2.63 16.52
CA ALA A 232 9.37 -2.65 15.91
C ALA A 232 8.47 -3.72 16.52
N ALA A 233 9.03 -4.89 16.83
CA ALA A 233 8.29 -5.99 17.43
C ALA A 233 7.86 -5.68 18.88
N VAL A 234 8.76 -5.13 19.69
CA VAL A 234 8.45 -4.75 21.08
C VAL A 234 7.36 -3.67 21.09
N CYS A 235 7.56 -2.57 20.34
CA CYS A 235 6.55 -1.52 20.25
C CYS A 235 5.22 -2.05 19.72
N GLY A 236 5.25 -2.86 18.66
CA GLY A 236 4.04 -3.41 18.06
C GLY A 236 3.26 -4.35 18.99
N VAL A 237 3.95 -5.17 19.77
CA VAL A 237 3.31 -6.05 20.77
C VAL A 237 2.69 -5.23 21.91
N LEU A 238 3.37 -4.20 22.41
CA LEU A 238 2.83 -3.33 23.46
C LEU A 238 1.58 -2.58 22.97
N VAL A 239 1.64 -1.98 21.78
CA VAL A 239 0.49 -1.31 21.15
C VAL A 239 -0.65 -2.29 20.92
N ALA A 240 -0.36 -3.48 20.39
CA ALA A 240 -1.37 -4.50 20.17
C ALA A 240 -2.02 -4.96 21.48
N GLY A 241 -1.24 -5.14 22.54
CA GLY A 241 -1.74 -5.53 23.87
C GLY A 241 -2.77 -4.52 24.40
N VAL A 242 -2.49 -3.22 24.29
CA VAL A 242 -3.44 -2.18 24.68
C VAL A 242 -4.71 -2.18 23.82
N HIS A 243 -4.55 -2.34 22.49
CA HIS A 243 -5.70 -2.43 21.60
C HIS A 243 -6.55 -3.70 21.84
N VAL A 244 -5.93 -4.83 22.17
CA VAL A 244 -6.66 -6.05 22.58
C VAL A 244 -7.41 -5.82 23.88
N TYR A 245 -6.76 -5.20 24.87
CA TYR A 245 -7.42 -4.83 26.13
C TYR A 245 -8.68 -3.97 25.89
N TRP A 246 -8.57 -2.96 25.01
CA TRP A 246 -9.71 -2.12 24.63
C TRP A 246 -10.76 -2.88 23.81
N ALA A 247 -10.35 -3.79 22.93
CA ALA A 247 -11.26 -4.62 22.15
C ALA A 247 -12.11 -5.55 23.03
N LEU A 248 -11.52 -6.06 24.12
CA LEU A 248 -12.19 -6.94 25.10
C LEU A 248 -13.05 -6.17 26.12
N GLY A 249 -13.18 -4.87 25.97
CA GLY A 249 -14.03 -4.04 26.83
C GLY A 249 -13.30 -3.29 27.94
N GLY A 250 -11.98 -3.33 28.00
CA GLY A 250 -11.19 -2.51 28.91
C GLY A 250 -11.36 -1.00 28.64
N ALA A 251 -11.35 -0.17 29.71
CA ALA A 251 -11.53 1.27 29.62
C ALA A 251 -10.31 2.08 30.08
N GLY A 252 -9.34 1.40 30.68
CA GLY A 252 -8.17 2.06 31.24
C GLY A 252 -7.42 2.90 30.20
N GLY A 253 -7.12 4.14 30.58
CA GLY A 253 -6.36 5.07 29.74
C GLY A 253 -7.10 5.74 28.58
N MET A 254 -8.38 5.41 28.31
CA MET A 254 -9.13 6.00 27.20
C MET A 254 -9.60 7.44 27.42
N GLY A 255 -9.76 7.86 28.67
CA GLY A 255 -10.52 9.05 29.05
C GLY A 255 -12.01 8.75 29.21
N VAL A 256 -12.72 9.60 29.96
CA VAL A 256 -14.10 9.35 30.39
C VAL A 256 -15.07 9.23 29.22
N GLU A 257 -14.98 10.12 28.25
CA GLU A 257 -15.88 10.16 27.10
C GLU A 257 -15.73 8.95 26.16
N ARG A 258 -14.48 8.61 25.80
CA ARG A 258 -14.22 7.43 24.97
C ARG A 258 -14.61 6.13 25.69
N ALA A 259 -14.45 6.11 27.02
CA ALA A 259 -14.89 4.99 27.84
C ALA A 259 -16.42 4.88 27.85
N ALA A 260 -17.14 6.00 27.89
CA ALA A 260 -18.60 6.03 27.80
C ALA A 260 -19.13 5.67 26.40
N ALA A 261 -18.42 6.08 25.34
CA ALA A 261 -18.76 5.78 23.92
C ALA A 261 -18.38 4.36 23.47
N ARG A 262 -17.93 3.50 24.36
CA ARG A 262 -17.53 2.12 23.99
C ARG A 262 -18.72 1.29 23.53
N SER A 263 -18.49 0.51 22.49
CA SER A 263 -19.46 -0.40 21.90
C SER A 263 -18.74 -1.59 21.28
N ALA A 264 -19.47 -2.63 20.90
CA ALA A 264 -18.91 -3.73 20.10
C ALA A 264 -18.25 -3.22 18.81
N MET A 265 -18.78 -2.14 18.21
CA MET A 265 -18.25 -1.53 16.99
C MET A 265 -16.88 -0.91 17.21
N THR A 266 -16.67 -0.19 18.31
CA THR A 266 -15.36 0.38 18.67
C THR A 266 -14.37 -0.72 19.07
N GLY A 267 -14.85 -1.82 19.68
CA GLY A 267 -14.06 -3.01 19.97
C GLY A 267 -13.49 -3.67 18.71
N VAL A 268 -14.30 -3.80 17.64
CA VAL A 268 -13.82 -4.31 16.34
C VAL A 268 -12.69 -3.45 15.77
N VAL A 269 -12.84 -2.12 15.82
CA VAL A 269 -11.79 -1.20 15.32
C VAL A 269 -10.50 -1.41 16.12
N SER A 270 -10.59 -1.50 17.44
CA SER A 270 -9.41 -1.77 18.29
C SER A 270 -8.78 -3.11 17.95
N GLY A 271 -9.57 -4.17 17.76
CA GLY A 271 -9.06 -5.48 17.35
C GLY A 271 -8.31 -5.45 16.01
N VAL A 272 -8.83 -4.70 15.03
CA VAL A 272 -8.17 -4.52 13.74
C VAL A 272 -6.85 -3.74 13.88
N HIS A 273 -6.78 -2.72 14.73
CA HIS A 273 -5.53 -2.02 15.02
C HIS A 273 -4.50 -2.93 15.68
N ALA A 274 -4.93 -3.79 16.62
CA ALA A 274 -4.05 -4.81 17.21
C ALA A 274 -3.48 -5.75 16.14
N MET A 275 -4.32 -6.26 15.24
CA MET A 275 -3.88 -7.13 14.14
C MET A 275 -2.87 -6.42 13.21
N CYS A 276 -3.11 -5.16 12.86
CA CYS A 276 -2.18 -4.38 12.04
C CYS A 276 -0.82 -4.17 12.73
N ALA A 277 -0.81 -3.87 14.02
CA ALA A 277 0.42 -3.72 14.80
C ALA A 277 1.20 -5.03 14.89
N LEU A 278 0.51 -6.16 15.15
CA LEU A 278 1.13 -7.49 15.14
C LEU A 278 1.64 -7.89 13.75
N ALA A 279 0.90 -7.55 12.69
CA ALA A 279 1.33 -7.79 11.31
C ALA A 279 2.62 -7.01 10.98
N ALA A 280 2.71 -5.74 11.39
CA ALA A 280 3.93 -4.94 11.24
C ALA A 280 5.10 -5.58 12.00
N ALA A 281 4.89 -5.94 13.27
CA ALA A 281 5.90 -6.54 14.14
C ALA A 281 6.40 -7.88 13.59
N ALA A 282 5.49 -8.80 13.31
CA ALA A 282 5.81 -10.13 12.80
C ALA A 282 6.48 -10.06 11.41
N GLY A 283 5.93 -9.24 10.52
CA GLY A 283 6.48 -9.03 9.19
C GLY A 283 7.91 -8.50 9.22
N ALA A 284 8.19 -7.47 10.04
CA ALA A 284 9.52 -6.91 10.21
C ALA A 284 10.53 -7.95 10.73
N LEU A 285 10.15 -8.74 11.76
CA LEU A 285 10.99 -9.81 12.26
C LEU A 285 11.27 -10.89 11.23
N LEU A 286 10.25 -11.31 10.47
CA LEU A 286 10.40 -12.31 9.43
C LEU A 286 11.32 -11.85 8.31
N LEU A 287 11.19 -10.59 7.85
CA LEU A 287 12.09 -10.02 6.85
C LEU A 287 13.53 -9.89 7.35
N ALA A 288 13.72 -9.48 8.60
CA ALA A 288 15.05 -9.30 9.17
C ALA A 288 15.78 -10.63 9.40
N ARG A 289 15.07 -11.68 9.85
CA ARG A 289 15.66 -12.99 10.13
C ARG A 289 16.01 -13.79 8.88
N GLY A 290 15.34 -13.53 7.76
CA GLY A 290 15.49 -14.34 6.55
C GLY A 290 14.88 -15.73 6.69
N GLY A 291 15.33 -16.68 5.86
CA GLY A 291 14.91 -18.08 5.89
C GLY A 291 14.50 -18.66 4.54
N SER A 292 13.96 -19.88 4.55
CA SER A 292 13.52 -20.62 3.35
C SER A 292 12.09 -20.29 2.89
N ARG A 293 11.44 -19.33 3.55
CA ARG A 293 10.05 -18.96 3.24
C ARG A 293 9.95 -18.17 1.95
N ARG A 294 8.82 -18.28 1.24
CA ARG A 294 8.51 -17.45 0.07
C ARG A 294 8.43 -15.98 0.48
N VAL A 295 9.10 -15.10 -0.26
CA VAL A 295 9.26 -13.66 0.06
C VAL A 295 7.93 -12.91 0.10
N TRP A 296 7.01 -13.26 -0.79
CA TRP A 296 5.81 -12.45 -1.04
C TRP A 296 4.94 -12.22 0.20
N TRP A 297 4.79 -13.23 1.08
CA TRP A 297 3.89 -13.09 2.22
C TRP A 297 4.47 -12.29 3.40
N PRO A 298 5.76 -12.45 3.83
CA PRO A 298 6.33 -11.57 4.83
C PRO A 298 6.41 -10.12 4.33
N LEU A 299 6.67 -9.94 3.03
CA LEU A 299 6.68 -8.63 2.40
C LEU A 299 5.29 -7.99 2.41
N ALA A 300 4.23 -8.74 2.04
CA ALA A 300 2.86 -8.26 2.09
C ALA A 300 2.43 -7.94 3.53
N LEU A 301 2.78 -8.80 4.49
CA LEU A 301 2.47 -8.62 5.90
C LEU A 301 3.14 -7.35 6.46
N THR A 302 4.43 -7.15 6.16
CA THR A 302 5.16 -5.95 6.58
C THR A 302 4.61 -4.71 5.90
N TRP A 303 4.34 -4.77 4.59
CA TRP A 303 3.77 -3.66 3.84
C TRP A 303 2.44 -3.21 4.41
N THR A 304 1.48 -4.11 4.53
CA THR A 304 0.12 -3.76 5.01
C THR A 304 0.11 -3.36 6.48
N GLY A 305 0.82 -4.10 7.34
CA GLY A 305 0.89 -3.82 8.77
C GLY A 305 1.60 -2.49 9.06
N SER A 306 2.77 -2.25 8.44
CA SER A 306 3.51 -0.99 8.65
C SER A 306 2.77 0.22 8.10
N ALA A 307 2.13 0.11 6.94
CA ALA A 307 1.34 1.18 6.35
C ALA A 307 0.14 1.53 7.24
N ALA A 308 -0.62 0.53 7.71
CA ALA A 308 -1.76 0.74 8.59
C ALA A 308 -1.34 1.33 9.94
N ALA A 309 -0.31 0.77 10.58
CA ALA A 309 0.19 1.27 11.84
C ALA A 309 0.69 2.72 11.72
N LEU A 310 1.46 3.04 10.68
CA LEU A 310 1.95 4.40 10.44
C LEU A 310 0.80 5.39 10.23
N CYS A 311 -0.11 5.11 9.30
CA CYS A 311 -1.15 6.05 8.92
C CYS A 311 -2.16 6.28 10.06
N TRP A 312 -2.61 5.22 10.74
CA TRP A 312 -3.57 5.31 11.84
C TRP A 312 -2.94 5.67 13.20
N GLY A 313 -1.62 5.66 13.30
CA GLY A 313 -0.92 6.31 14.40
C GLY A 313 -0.75 7.81 14.15
N LEU A 314 -0.27 8.16 12.95
CA LEU A 314 0.03 9.55 12.58
C LEU A 314 -1.22 10.44 12.48
N TRP A 315 -2.27 9.97 11.78
CA TRP A 315 -3.47 10.79 11.53
C TRP A 315 -4.18 11.24 12.81
N PRO A 316 -4.53 10.33 13.78
CA PRO A 316 -5.14 10.76 15.04
C PRO A 316 -4.19 11.57 15.92
N LEU A 317 -2.87 11.34 15.81
CA LEU A 317 -1.91 12.15 16.55
C LEU A 317 -1.90 13.60 16.05
N ILE A 318 -1.88 13.82 14.73
CA ILE A 318 -2.01 15.15 14.12
C ILE A 318 -3.37 15.77 14.49
N ALA A 319 -4.46 15.00 14.39
CA ALA A 319 -5.79 15.47 14.78
C ALA A 319 -5.84 15.92 16.26
N SER A 320 -5.17 15.20 17.14
CA SER A 320 -5.09 15.57 18.57
C SER A 320 -4.30 16.86 18.85
N LEU A 321 -3.37 17.23 17.95
CA LEU A 321 -2.69 18.53 18.02
C LEU A 321 -3.58 19.65 17.47
N GLY A 322 -4.35 19.39 16.43
CA GLY A 322 -5.28 20.36 15.84
C GLY A 322 -6.39 20.77 16.81
N THR A 323 -6.96 19.82 17.56
CA THR A 323 -7.97 20.12 18.59
C THR A 323 -7.41 20.99 19.73
N GLN A 324 -6.10 20.92 20.01
CA GLN A 324 -5.45 21.83 20.97
C GLN A 324 -5.44 23.28 20.49
N LEU A 325 -5.33 23.50 19.18
CA LEU A 325 -5.33 24.84 18.60
C LEU A 325 -6.72 25.48 18.61
N ASP A 326 -7.77 24.67 18.45
CA ASP A 326 -9.16 25.12 18.37
C ASP A 326 -9.90 25.05 19.74
N GLY A 327 -9.19 24.73 20.85
CA GLY A 327 -9.77 24.68 22.21
C GLY A 327 -10.73 23.52 22.48
N GLY A 328 -10.69 22.48 21.61
CA GLY A 328 -11.54 21.30 21.73
C GLY A 328 -11.05 20.29 22.78
N GLU A 329 -11.85 19.27 23.04
CA GLU A 329 -11.52 18.21 23.98
C GLU A 329 -10.31 17.38 23.53
N HIS A 330 -9.46 17.06 24.51
CA HIS A 330 -8.18 16.39 24.24
C HIS A 330 -8.25 14.90 24.54
N PRO A 331 -7.72 14.04 23.64
CA PRO A 331 -7.48 12.65 23.98
C PRO A 331 -6.56 12.54 25.20
N SER A 332 -6.80 11.54 26.04
CA SER A 332 -5.93 11.28 27.20
C SER A 332 -4.47 11.10 26.78
N GLY A 333 -3.54 11.38 27.71
CA GLY A 333 -2.10 11.16 27.46
C GLY A 333 -1.80 9.73 27.03
N THR A 334 -2.50 8.74 27.60
CA THR A 334 -2.36 7.32 27.23
C THR A 334 -2.77 7.09 25.77
N VAL A 335 -3.88 7.63 25.31
CA VAL A 335 -4.34 7.47 23.92
C VAL A 335 -3.33 8.09 22.96
N ARG A 336 -2.80 9.29 23.27
CA ARG A 336 -1.75 9.92 22.44
C ARG A 336 -0.46 9.10 22.42
N LEU A 337 -0.07 8.51 23.55
CA LEU A 337 1.10 7.61 23.61
C LEU A 337 0.89 6.37 22.74
N ILE A 338 -0.30 5.79 22.72
CA ILE A 338 -0.60 4.63 21.86
C ILE A 338 -0.58 5.02 20.39
N TYR A 339 -1.09 6.18 19.99
CA TYR A 339 -0.98 6.67 18.62
C TYR A 339 0.49 6.88 18.22
N ALA A 340 1.31 7.46 19.09
CA ALA A 340 2.74 7.62 18.85
C ALA A 340 3.45 6.26 18.74
N GLY A 341 3.16 5.32 19.64
CA GLY A 341 3.69 3.95 19.58
C GLY A 341 3.30 3.21 18.31
N GLN A 342 2.06 3.37 17.87
CA GLN A 342 1.56 2.80 16.61
C GLN A 342 2.31 3.39 15.40
N MET A 343 2.48 4.71 15.36
CA MET A 343 3.26 5.41 14.33
C MET A 343 4.71 4.93 14.32
N ILE A 344 5.37 4.86 15.49
CA ILE A 344 6.75 4.39 15.62
C ILE A 344 6.88 2.94 15.12
N THR A 345 5.96 2.06 15.51
CA THR A 345 5.90 0.66 15.01
C THR A 345 5.86 0.63 13.48
N GLY A 346 4.99 1.45 12.89
CA GLY A 346 4.86 1.57 11.44
C GLY A 346 6.14 2.07 10.76
N VAL A 347 6.76 3.12 11.29
CA VAL A 347 8.03 3.67 10.77
C VAL A 347 9.15 2.64 10.83
N LEU A 348 9.35 1.99 11.97
CA LEU A 348 10.41 1.00 12.16
C LEU A 348 10.22 -0.21 11.22
N ALA A 349 9.00 -0.73 11.12
CA ALA A 349 8.69 -1.84 10.22
C ALA A 349 8.85 -1.43 8.75
N ALA A 350 8.45 -0.22 8.35
CA ALA A 350 8.67 0.32 7.01
C ALA A 350 10.17 0.51 6.70
N ALA A 351 10.98 0.90 7.68
CA ALA A 351 12.44 0.98 7.52
C ALA A 351 13.08 -0.40 7.25
N VAL A 352 12.64 -1.45 7.96
CA VAL A 352 13.06 -2.84 7.70
C VAL A 352 12.65 -3.26 6.28
N LEU A 353 11.42 -2.95 5.88
CA LEU A 353 10.91 -3.23 4.53
C LEU A 353 11.76 -2.54 3.45
N ALA A 354 12.06 -1.25 3.63
CA ALA A 354 12.87 -0.47 2.70
C ALA A 354 14.29 -1.08 2.56
N ARG A 355 14.93 -1.43 3.66
CA ARG A 355 16.23 -2.11 3.67
C ARG A 355 16.19 -3.46 2.96
N PHE A 356 15.15 -4.26 3.20
CA PHE A 356 14.97 -5.52 2.51
C PHE A 356 14.83 -5.34 0.98
N LEU A 357 14.06 -4.33 0.55
CA LEU A 357 13.86 -4.05 -0.87
C LEU A 357 15.11 -3.49 -1.55
N THR A 358 15.95 -2.72 -0.83
CA THR A 358 17.23 -2.22 -1.36
C THR A 358 18.27 -3.32 -1.47
N SER A 359 18.42 -4.19 -0.47
CA SER A 359 19.37 -5.32 -0.53
C SER A 359 19.07 -6.28 -1.70
N ARG A 360 17.81 -6.40 -2.11
CA ARG A 360 17.43 -7.18 -3.30
C ARG A 360 17.59 -6.45 -4.63
N ARG A 361 18.01 -5.21 -4.64
CA ARG A 361 18.42 -4.50 -5.87
C ARG A 361 19.88 -4.75 -6.20
N GLU A 362 20.67 -5.04 -5.17
CA GLU A 362 22.12 -5.20 -5.25
C GLU A 362 22.54 -6.66 -5.51
N ALA A 363 21.62 -7.60 -5.30
CA ALA A 363 21.80 -9.04 -5.56
C ALA A 363 21.20 -9.43 -6.92
#